data_8dec7d385a7793cc998254d4431e1443
#
_entry.id   8dec7d385a7793cc998254d4431e1443
#
_cell.length_a   1.000
_cell.length_b   1.000
_cell.length_c   1.000
_cell.angle_alpha   90.00
_cell.angle_beta   90.00
_cell.angle_gamma   90.00
#
_symmetry.space_group_name_H-M   'P 1'
#
loop_
_entity.id
_entity.type
_entity.pdbx_description
1 polymer ?
#
loop_
_entity_poly.entity_id
_entity_poly.type
_entity_poly.pdbx_seq_one_letter_code
_entity_poly.pdbx_strand_id
1 'polypeptide(L)'
;MRYGIALDLGTSGFRCQAVELDSKKTVATAVTERHPIPGMNVIDHVNYAMEVGEDLANGLMVTAVNNLFKEMAIDLSKVEIIAVCGNPFQLSLFQNIEIRDLAYAGKNKVKALGIVSPDRNGAVIDASSIGLVGMPNAKVIIPPAVTHEIGADAIAMMMMTDILKEKEPCIVVDYGTNAEMALVVNGNIFTGSAAAGPALEGQQIERGMLAAPGALSEVAITDKGWRCYVLDDTMAAQEGDLIDPLTGKVIEEGPMHGKAIGITGTGVIAALANGMKTGIIANSTIKTEDGYLTLQDGIRISSKDVEEAGKAIGALRCGFLTLMDAAGLWVDDIKKAYMSGASGLYVDPIKALEVGMVAPGAKDIVQFGNTSIGMAMKIIFGEITLDELREFAKKLLAQHVMFATSEFFKNLYSVEYSLWCGGMPWSEYNNMLAMYNVKPIPETVDPTAIQHKRYAKRDLPDTEECKVHIIQAGTTTTGALDGCIGCKKCVKECPENALSIVEKDGKNWAQIMTDRCGGTACRRC
;
A
#
# COMPACT_ATOMS: atom_id res chain seq x y z
N MET A 1 -24.56 -25.60 -3.83
CA MET A 1 -23.31 -24.91 -3.55
C MET A 1 -23.60 -23.74 -2.64
N ARG A 2 -22.81 -23.53 -1.59
CA ARG A 2 -22.92 -22.39 -0.67
C ARG A 2 -21.61 -21.63 -0.73
N TYR A 3 -21.66 -20.30 -0.70
CA TYR A 3 -20.48 -19.49 -0.89
C TYR A 3 -20.16 -18.61 0.31
N GLY A 4 -18.87 -18.37 0.51
CA GLY A 4 -18.32 -17.29 1.32
C GLY A 4 -17.57 -16.32 0.44
N ILE A 5 -17.48 -15.05 0.84
CA ILE A 5 -16.70 -14.01 0.15
C ILE A 5 -15.69 -13.40 1.12
N ALA A 6 -14.40 -13.51 0.81
CA ALA A 6 -13.36 -12.74 1.45
C ALA A 6 -13.19 -11.41 0.71
N LEU A 7 -13.25 -10.28 1.43
CA LEU A 7 -13.17 -8.93 0.88
C LEU A 7 -12.08 -8.13 1.59
N ASP A 8 -11.15 -7.60 0.82
CA ASP A 8 -10.12 -6.67 1.27
C ASP A 8 -10.42 -5.27 0.71
N LEU A 9 -10.72 -4.34 1.61
CA LEU A 9 -10.96 -2.93 1.31
C LEU A 9 -9.67 -2.13 1.49
N GLY A 10 -8.74 -2.31 0.55
CA GLY A 10 -7.46 -1.62 0.56
C GLY A 10 -7.57 -0.16 0.10
N THR A 11 -6.63 0.69 0.54
CA THR A 11 -6.58 2.11 0.15
C THR A 11 -6.35 2.31 -1.34
N SER A 12 -5.57 1.45 -2.00
CA SER A 12 -5.28 1.56 -3.45
C SER A 12 -6.35 0.90 -4.32
N GLY A 13 -7.21 0.05 -3.75
CA GLY A 13 -8.26 -0.67 -4.45
C GLY A 13 -8.77 -1.87 -3.66
N PHE A 14 -9.84 -2.47 -4.14
CA PHE A 14 -10.52 -3.60 -3.49
C PHE A 14 -10.16 -4.92 -4.14
N ARG A 15 -10.13 -5.97 -3.33
CA ARG A 15 -9.89 -7.34 -3.76
C ARG A 15 -10.91 -8.25 -3.11
N CYS A 16 -11.45 -9.20 -3.86
CA CYS A 16 -12.32 -10.22 -3.28
C CYS A 16 -12.11 -11.59 -3.91
N GLN A 17 -12.37 -12.61 -3.10
CA GLN A 17 -12.40 -14.00 -3.52
C GLN A 17 -13.66 -14.69 -3.01
N ALA A 18 -14.35 -15.38 -3.90
CA ALA A 18 -15.46 -16.25 -3.55
C ALA A 18 -14.96 -17.67 -3.37
N VAL A 19 -15.39 -18.30 -2.27
CA VAL A 19 -15.05 -19.68 -1.95
C VAL A 19 -16.30 -20.52 -1.79
N GLU A 20 -16.25 -21.77 -2.26
CA GLU A 20 -17.27 -22.74 -1.96
C GLU A 20 -17.07 -23.28 -0.54
N LEU A 21 -18.08 -23.16 0.32
CA LEU A 21 -17.94 -23.48 1.76
C LEU A 21 -17.69 -24.94 2.05
N ASP A 22 -18.22 -25.85 1.22
CA ASP A 22 -18.11 -27.29 1.45
C ASP A 22 -16.75 -27.85 0.99
N SER A 23 -16.25 -27.42 -0.17
CA SER A 23 -14.97 -27.87 -0.74
C SER A 23 -13.77 -27.02 -0.31
N LYS A 24 -14.02 -25.85 0.27
CA LYS A 24 -13.03 -24.83 0.61
C LYS A 24 -12.21 -24.30 -0.59
N LYS A 25 -12.71 -24.46 -1.82
CA LYS A 25 -12.05 -24.02 -3.04
C LYS A 25 -12.43 -22.58 -3.41
N THR A 26 -11.44 -21.81 -3.81
CA THR A 26 -11.66 -20.51 -4.46
C THR A 26 -12.25 -20.74 -5.84
N VAL A 27 -13.40 -20.13 -6.11
CA VAL A 27 -14.16 -20.32 -7.36
C VAL A 27 -14.13 -19.09 -8.26
N ALA A 28 -13.91 -17.90 -7.69
CA ALA A 28 -13.78 -16.66 -8.44
C ALA A 28 -12.95 -15.64 -7.66
N THR A 29 -12.26 -14.78 -8.41
CA THR A 29 -11.48 -13.66 -7.86
C THR A 29 -11.81 -12.41 -8.66
N ALA A 30 -12.05 -11.28 -7.98
CA ALA A 30 -12.22 -9.99 -8.62
C ALA A 30 -11.43 -8.90 -7.88
N VAL A 31 -10.90 -7.95 -8.64
CA VAL A 31 -10.11 -6.83 -8.12
C VAL A 31 -10.52 -5.54 -8.83
N THR A 32 -10.44 -4.41 -8.14
CA THR A 32 -10.57 -3.11 -8.78
C THR A 32 -9.22 -2.59 -9.23
N GLU A 33 -9.15 -1.89 -10.37
CA GLU A 33 -7.92 -1.24 -10.82
C GLU A 33 -7.43 -0.19 -9.84
N ARG A 34 -8.37 0.58 -9.25
CA ARG A 34 -8.12 1.65 -8.29
C ARG A 34 -9.23 1.71 -7.25
N HIS A 35 -9.04 2.55 -6.25
CA HIS A 35 -10.07 2.83 -5.25
C HIS A 35 -11.22 3.66 -5.85
N PRO A 36 -12.52 3.39 -5.51
CA PRO A 36 -13.65 4.13 -6.09
C PRO A 36 -13.76 5.59 -5.65
N ILE A 37 -13.19 5.95 -4.51
CA ILE A 37 -13.19 7.30 -3.96
C ILE A 37 -11.96 8.07 -4.46
N PRO A 38 -12.11 9.35 -4.87
CA PRO A 38 -11.00 10.20 -5.22
C PRO A 38 -9.95 10.32 -4.12
N GLY A 39 -8.68 10.25 -4.51
CA GLY A 39 -7.56 10.37 -3.58
C GLY A 39 -6.48 9.35 -3.85
N MET A 40 -5.31 9.57 -3.23
CA MET A 40 -4.13 8.73 -3.39
C MET A 40 -3.75 8.00 -2.09
N ASN A 41 -4.36 8.38 -0.95
CA ASN A 41 -4.09 7.83 0.37
C ASN A 41 -5.33 7.96 1.27
N VAL A 42 -5.25 7.39 2.48
CA VAL A 42 -6.36 7.40 3.45
C VAL A 42 -6.80 8.83 3.80
N ILE A 43 -5.86 9.76 3.94
CA ILE A 43 -6.17 11.16 4.31
C ILE A 43 -6.97 11.85 3.20
N ASP A 44 -6.62 11.61 1.93
CA ASP A 44 -7.37 12.15 0.80
C ASP A 44 -8.80 11.59 0.77
N HIS A 45 -8.97 10.29 1.03
CA HIS A 45 -10.29 9.65 1.10
C HIS A 45 -11.13 10.21 2.27
N VAL A 46 -10.50 10.43 3.44
CA VAL A 46 -11.15 11.06 4.60
C VAL A 46 -11.60 12.48 4.24
N ASN A 47 -10.72 13.27 3.64
CA ASN A 47 -11.03 14.64 3.23
C ASN A 47 -12.18 14.67 2.21
N TYR A 48 -12.13 13.81 1.19
CA TYR A 48 -13.20 13.68 0.22
C TYR A 48 -14.53 13.35 0.89
N ALA A 49 -14.57 12.32 1.75
CA ALA A 49 -15.79 11.92 2.43
C ALA A 49 -16.34 13.02 3.36
N MET A 50 -15.47 13.84 3.96
CA MET A 50 -15.87 14.99 4.77
C MET A 50 -16.43 16.13 3.92
N GLU A 51 -15.90 16.36 2.72
CA GLU A 51 -16.32 17.43 1.81
C GLU A 51 -17.65 17.12 1.11
N VAL A 52 -17.83 15.88 0.62
CA VAL A 52 -19.02 15.47 -0.13
C VAL A 52 -20.13 14.88 0.74
N GLY A 53 -19.80 14.51 1.97
CA GLY A 53 -20.67 13.81 2.91
C GLY A 53 -20.46 12.29 2.92
N GLU A 54 -20.55 11.71 4.12
CA GLU A 54 -20.30 10.27 4.37
C GLU A 54 -21.21 9.37 3.52
N ASP A 55 -22.50 9.70 3.39
CA ASP A 55 -23.46 8.92 2.63
C ASP A 55 -23.11 8.79 1.15
N LEU A 56 -22.62 9.88 0.52
CA LEU A 56 -22.19 9.84 -0.87
C LEU A 56 -20.94 9.00 -1.04
N ALA A 57 -19.96 9.18 -0.17
CA ALA A 57 -18.70 8.42 -0.20
C ALA A 57 -18.96 6.93 0.07
N ASN A 58 -19.83 6.59 1.05
CA ASN A 58 -20.30 5.22 1.28
C ASN A 58 -20.96 4.64 0.03
N GLY A 59 -21.87 5.39 -0.61
CA GLY A 59 -22.56 4.97 -1.83
C GLY A 59 -21.61 4.61 -2.96
N LEU A 60 -20.53 5.36 -3.16
CA LEU A 60 -19.48 5.03 -4.14
C LEU A 60 -18.79 3.71 -3.80
N MET A 61 -18.42 3.54 -2.53
CA MET A 61 -17.75 2.32 -2.05
C MET A 61 -18.66 1.08 -2.20
N VAL A 62 -19.89 1.14 -1.71
CA VAL A 62 -20.85 0.02 -1.78
C VAL A 62 -21.20 -0.33 -3.23
N THR A 63 -21.32 0.68 -4.11
CA THR A 63 -21.53 0.45 -5.54
C THR A 63 -20.36 -0.32 -6.15
N ALA A 64 -19.12 0.06 -5.84
CA ALA A 64 -17.93 -0.64 -6.33
C ALA A 64 -17.87 -2.08 -5.83
N VAL A 65 -18.19 -2.32 -4.54
CA VAL A 65 -18.24 -3.67 -3.96
C VAL A 65 -19.34 -4.53 -4.63
N ASN A 66 -20.52 -3.99 -4.86
CA ASN A 66 -21.59 -4.70 -5.56
C ASN A 66 -21.20 -5.06 -7.01
N ASN A 67 -20.52 -4.14 -7.72
CA ASN A 67 -20.01 -4.42 -9.06
C ASN A 67 -18.93 -5.52 -9.01
N LEU A 68 -18.04 -5.45 -8.04
CA LEU A 68 -16.98 -6.46 -7.83
C LEU A 68 -17.59 -7.86 -7.63
N PHE A 69 -18.61 -7.97 -6.77
CA PHE A 69 -19.30 -9.23 -6.53
C PHE A 69 -20.06 -9.76 -7.75
N LYS A 70 -20.67 -8.87 -8.52
CA LYS A 70 -21.35 -9.23 -9.77
C LYS A 70 -20.40 -9.81 -10.81
N GLU A 71 -19.20 -9.23 -10.95
CA GLU A 71 -18.20 -9.69 -11.91
C GLU A 71 -17.63 -11.08 -11.59
N MET A 72 -17.70 -11.54 -10.35
CA MET A 72 -17.34 -12.92 -9.99
C MET A 72 -18.22 -13.98 -10.66
N ALA A 73 -19.37 -13.59 -11.20
CA ALA A 73 -20.30 -14.45 -11.94
C ALA A 73 -20.77 -15.72 -11.18
N ILE A 74 -20.84 -15.63 -9.84
CA ILE A 74 -21.41 -16.66 -8.97
C ILE A 74 -22.87 -16.36 -8.66
N ASP A 75 -23.62 -17.36 -8.17
CA ASP A 75 -24.98 -17.17 -7.66
C ASP A 75 -24.94 -16.48 -6.29
N LEU A 76 -25.06 -15.15 -6.28
CA LEU A 76 -24.97 -14.33 -5.07
C LEU A 76 -26.06 -14.69 -4.03
N SER A 77 -27.21 -15.27 -4.45
CA SER A 77 -28.26 -15.69 -3.52
C SER A 77 -27.82 -16.84 -2.59
N LYS A 78 -26.73 -17.52 -2.93
CA LYS A 78 -26.13 -18.62 -2.16
C LYS A 78 -24.95 -18.19 -1.30
N VAL A 79 -24.65 -16.90 -1.23
CA VAL A 79 -23.66 -16.37 -0.32
C VAL A 79 -24.25 -16.32 1.08
N GLU A 80 -23.58 -16.96 2.04
CA GLU A 80 -24.01 -17.03 3.44
C GLU A 80 -23.18 -16.13 4.34
N ILE A 81 -21.89 -15.93 4.00
CA ILE A 81 -20.94 -15.20 4.85
C ILE A 81 -20.01 -14.36 3.99
N ILE A 82 -19.77 -13.13 4.44
CA ILE A 82 -18.78 -12.22 3.89
C ILE A 82 -17.85 -11.80 5.04
N ALA A 83 -16.56 -12.04 4.94
CA ALA A 83 -15.59 -11.52 5.88
C ALA A 83 -14.81 -10.39 5.22
N VAL A 84 -14.69 -9.26 5.92
CA VAL A 84 -14.11 -8.04 5.38
C VAL A 84 -12.84 -7.70 6.15
N CYS A 85 -11.78 -7.30 5.46
CA CYS A 85 -10.59 -6.69 6.03
C CYS A 85 -10.37 -5.30 5.45
N GLY A 86 -9.60 -4.48 6.14
CA GLY A 86 -9.22 -3.14 5.73
C GLY A 86 -8.83 -2.28 6.93
N ASN A 87 -8.37 -1.07 6.66
CA ASN A 87 -8.04 -0.12 7.72
C ASN A 87 -9.32 0.45 8.39
N PRO A 88 -9.18 1.12 9.54
CA PRO A 88 -10.35 1.60 10.31
C PRO A 88 -11.25 2.55 9.54
N PHE A 89 -10.69 3.41 8.68
CA PHE A 89 -11.47 4.33 7.88
C PHE A 89 -12.32 3.60 6.82
N GLN A 90 -11.68 2.70 6.05
CA GLN A 90 -12.38 1.95 5.01
C GLN A 90 -13.51 1.09 5.58
N LEU A 91 -13.27 0.42 6.70
CA LEU A 91 -14.29 -0.39 7.37
C LEU A 91 -15.42 0.46 7.97
N SER A 92 -15.12 1.66 8.48
CA SER A 92 -16.14 2.56 9.02
C SER A 92 -17.01 3.13 7.90
N LEU A 93 -16.39 3.60 6.83
CA LEU A 93 -17.11 4.13 5.67
C LEU A 93 -17.96 3.04 4.99
N PHE A 94 -17.46 1.81 4.89
CA PHE A 94 -18.23 0.68 4.34
C PHE A 94 -19.49 0.37 5.14
N GLN A 95 -19.43 0.53 6.47
CA GLN A 95 -20.58 0.36 7.37
C GLN A 95 -21.48 1.60 7.44
N ASN A 96 -21.10 2.69 6.81
CA ASN A 96 -21.76 4.00 6.94
C ASN A 96 -21.88 4.47 8.41
N ILE A 97 -20.78 4.34 9.17
CA ILE A 97 -20.68 4.84 10.54
C ILE A 97 -19.70 6.01 10.60
N GLU A 98 -19.87 6.90 11.60
CA GLU A 98 -19.09 8.13 11.80
C GLU A 98 -17.58 7.95 11.56
N ILE A 99 -16.99 8.78 10.72
CA ILE A 99 -15.57 8.74 10.34
C ILE A 99 -14.77 9.96 10.77
N ARG A 100 -15.45 11.06 11.15
CA ARG A 100 -14.79 12.34 11.48
C ARG A 100 -13.89 12.24 12.70
N ASP A 101 -14.17 11.31 13.62
CA ASP A 101 -13.29 11.04 14.76
C ASP A 101 -11.95 10.45 14.34
N LEU A 102 -11.90 9.75 13.20
CA LEU A 102 -10.65 9.22 12.62
C LEU A 102 -9.81 10.31 11.92
N ALA A 103 -10.45 11.41 11.50
CA ALA A 103 -9.79 12.53 10.84
C ALA A 103 -8.98 13.42 11.81
N TYR A 104 -9.25 13.36 13.10
CA TYR A 104 -8.66 14.26 14.09
C TYR A 104 -7.88 13.50 15.18
N ALA A 105 -6.57 13.68 15.19
CA ALA A 105 -5.68 13.05 16.16
C ALA A 105 -5.87 13.51 17.64
N GLY A 106 -6.78 14.46 17.91
CA GLY A 106 -6.94 15.07 19.24
C GLY A 106 -8.34 14.95 19.81
N LYS A 107 -8.49 14.30 20.96
CA LYS A 107 -9.77 14.18 21.71
C LYS A 107 -10.47 15.52 21.94
N ASN A 108 -9.73 16.61 22.13
CA ASN A 108 -10.29 17.94 22.36
C ASN A 108 -11.05 18.47 21.14
N LYS A 109 -10.54 18.24 19.93
CA LYS A 109 -11.19 18.68 18.67
C LYS A 109 -12.45 17.87 18.40
N VAL A 110 -12.37 16.55 18.56
CA VAL A 110 -13.51 15.63 18.44
C VAL A 110 -14.64 16.05 19.39
N LYS A 111 -14.30 16.31 20.65
CA LYS A 111 -15.26 16.78 21.66
C LYS A 111 -15.85 18.17 21.33
N ALA A 112 -15.02 19.10 20.87
CA ALA A 112 -15.46 20.47 20.51
C ALA A 112 -16.43 20.45 19.32
N LEU A 113 -16.31 19.48 18.43
CA LEU A 113 -17.19 19.31 17.26
C LEU A 113 -18.44 18.47 17.58
N GLY A 114 -18.60 17.99 18.84
CA GLY A 114 -19.72 17.14 19.24
C GLY A 114 -19.73 15.76 18.58
N ILE A 115 -18.59 15.29 18.10
CA ILE A 115 -18.46 13.99 17.44
C ILE A 115 -18.49 12.88 18.49
N VAL A 116 -19.35 11.89 18.29
CA VAL A 116 -19.43 10.67 19.10
C VAL A 116 -18.77 9.55 18.32
N SER A 117 -17.64 9.06 18.84
CA SER A 117 -16.94 7.93 18.22
C SER A 117 -17.81 6.67 18.27
N PRO A 118 -18.02 5.98 17.14
CA PRO A 118 -18.79 4.75 17.13
C PRO A 118 -18.00 3.59 17.76
N ASP A 119 -18.70 2.53 18.12
CA ASP A 119 -18.07 1.27 18.52
C ASP A 119 -17.48 0.58 17.28
N ARG A 120 -16.17 0.36 17.29
CA ARG A 120 -15.41 -0.36 16.26
C ARG A 120 -14.84 -1.68 16.78
N ASN A 121 -15.46 -2.26 17.79
CA ASN A 121 -15.00 -3.53 18.38
C ASN A 121 -15.46 -4.77 17.56
N GLY A 122 -15.70 -4.58 16.27
CA GLY A 122 -16.14 -5.64 15.36
C GLY A 122 -17.63 -5.93 15.44
N ALA A 123 -18.21 -6.31 14.31
CA ALA A 123 -19.64 -6.53 14.17
C ALA A 123 -19.99 -7.71 13.26
N VAL A 124 -21.17 -8.27 13.45
CA VAL A 124 -21.84 -9.17 12.49
C VAL A 124 -23.15 -8.51 12.09
N ILE A 125 -23.26 -8.14 10.82
CA ILE A 125 -24.40 -7.39 10.29
C ILE A 125 -25.00 -8.07 9.07
N ASP A 126 -26.25 -7.75 8.74
CA ASP A 126 -26.86 -8.25 7.51
C ASP A 126 -26.29 -7.53 6.28
N ALA A 127 -25.97 -8.26 5.23
CA ALA A 127 -25.44 -7.69 3.99
C ALA A 127 -26.38 -6.62 3.39
N SER A 128 -27.68 -6.85 3.48
CA SER A 128 -28.70 -5.91 2.99
C SER A 128 -28.75 -4.60 3.79
N SER A 129 -28.35 -4.60 5.07
CA SER A 129 -28.37 -3.41 5.93
C SER A 129 -27.33 -2.37 5.55
N ILE A 130 -26.27 -2.77 4.83
CA ILE A 130 -25.21 -1.90 4.31
C ILE A 130 -25.26 -1.73 2.79
N GLY A 131 -26.41 -2.04 2.17
CA GLY A 131 -26.61 -1.82 0.74
C GLY A 131 -26.01 -2.87 -0.20
N LEU A 132 -25.57 -4.03 0.30
CA LEU A 132 -25.17 -5.14 -0.55
C LEU A 132 -26.39 -5.84 -1.13
N VAL A 133 -26.38 -6.09 -2.44
CA VAL A 133 -27.55 -6.61 -3.17
C VAL A 133 -27.34 -8.05 -3.66
N GLY A 134 -28.46 -8.77 -3.83
CA GLY A 134 -28.45 -10.14 -4.36
C GLY A 134 -28.12 -11.23 -3.33
N MET A 135 -27.87 -10.87 -2.07
CA MET A 135 -27.43 -11.77 -1.00
C MET A 135 -28.37 -11.69 0.23
N PRO A 136 -29.61 -12.15 0.13
CA PRO A 136 -30.66 -11.91 1.14
C PRO A 136 -30.35 -12.52 2.52
N ASN A 137 -29.52 -13.54 2.58
CA ASN A 137 -29.23 -14.29 3.80
C ASN A 137 -27.77 -14.11 4.29
N ALA A 138 -26.97 -13.32 3.57
CA ALA A 138 -25.54 -13.19 3.90
C ALA A 138 -25.32 -12.33 5.15
N LYS A 139 -24.44 -12.81 6.02
CA LYS A 139 -23.90 -12.05 7.15
C LYS A 139 -22.53 -11.50 6.77
N VAL A 140 -22.30 -10.26 7.13
CA VAL A 140 -21.00 -9.60 6.98
C VAL A 140 -20.31 -9.55 8.34
N ILE A 141 -19.11 -10.12 8.42
CA ILE A 141 -18.27 -10.09 9.60
C ILE A 141 -17.25 -8.98 9.41
N ILE A 142 -17.30 -7.99 10.29
CA ILE A 142 -16.38 -6.86 10.36
C ILE A 142 -15.46 -7.07 11.55
N PRO A 143 -14.14 -7.23 11.36
CA PRO A 143 -13.18 -7.32 12.46
C PRO A 143 -13.05 -6.01 13.24
N PRO A 144 -12.50 -6.04 14.47
CA PRO A 144 -12.29 -4.85 15.27
C PRO A 144 -11.20 -3.95 14.70
N ALA A 145 -11.30 -2.64 14.96
CA ALA A 145 -10.21 -1.68 14.86
C ALA A 145 -9.62 -1.42 16.26
N VAL A 146 -8.30 -1.26 16.33
CA VAL A 146 -7.58 -1.01 17.61
C VAL A 146 -7.51 0.48 17.91
N THR A 147 -7.10 1.26 16.90
CA THR A 147 -6.98 2.73 16.96
C THR A 147 -7.46 3.30 15.62
N HIS A 148 -7.25 4.59 15.39
CA HIS A 148 -7.52 5.20 14.08
C HIS A 148 -6.52 4.77 12.99
N GLU A 149 -5.36 4.21 13.35
CA GLU A 149 -4.31 3.76 12.42
C GLU A 149 -4.22 2.24 12.31
N ILE A 150 -4.62 1.48 13.35
CA ILE A 150 -4.45 0.02 13.41
C ILE A 150 -5.81 -0.65 13.23
N GLY A 151 -6.01 -1.26 12.09
CA GLY A 151 -7.24 -1.93 11.68
C GLY A 151 -7.12 -3.44 11.52
N ALA A 152 -8.06 -4.00 10.78
CA ALA A 152 -8.10 -5.43 10.50
C ALA A 152 -6.94 -5.89 9.60
N ASP A 153 -6.44 -5.03 8.72
CA ASP A 153 -5.24 -5.23 7.90
C ASP A 153 -4.00 -5.47 8.78
N ALA A 154 -3.76 -4.61 9.77
CA ALA A 154 -2.67 -4.77 10.72
C ALA A 154 -2.84 -6.03 11.60
N ILE A 155 -4.05 -6.36 12.02
CA ILE A 155 -4.35 -7.61 12.72
C ILE A 155 -4.02 -8.80 11.82
N ALA A 156 -4.41 -8.73 10.54
CA ALA A 156 -4.18 -9.80 9.57
C ALA A 156 -2.68 -10.08 9.37
N MET A 157 -1.85 -9.04 9.19
CA MET A 157 -0.41 -9.25 9.01
C MET A 157 0.24 -9.96 10.21
N MET A 158 -0.24 -9.75 11.42
CA MET A 158 0.27 -10.42 12.62
C MET A 158 -0.26 -11.85 12.76
N MET A 159 -1.53 -12.09 12.48
CA MET A 159 -2.15 -13.40 12.67
C MET A 159 -1.88 -14.37 11.53
N MET A 160 -1.60 -13.88 10.32
CA MET A 160 -1.36 -14.70 9.13
C MET A 160 0.11 -15.03 8.92
N THR A 161 1.01 -14.36 9.62
CA THR A 161 2.45 -14.67 9.65
C THR A 161 2.80 -15.47 10.91
N ASP A 162 4.01 -16.01 10.96
CA ASP A 162 4.48 -16.74 12.16
C ASP A 162 5.07 -15.80 13.23
N ILE A 163 4.92 -14.48 13.08
CA ILE A 163 5.56 -13.48 13.95
C ILE A 163 5.22 -13.68 15.44
N LEU A 164 3.97 -14.08 15.74
CA LEU A 164 3.52 -14.29 17.12
C LEU A 164 4.12 -15.56 17.77
N LYS A 165 4.75 -16.44 16.98
CA LYS A 165 5.41 -17.67 17.43
C LYS A 165 6.92 -17.49 17.58
N GLU A 166 7.46 -16.37 17.12
CA GLU A 166 8.90 -16.08 17.18
C GLU A 166 9.33 -15.85 18.63
N LYS A 167 10.51 -16.37 18.95
CA LYS A 167 11.12 -16.23 20.29
C LYS A 167 12.07 -15.05 20.38
N GLU A 168 12.69 -14.70 19.25
CA GLU A 168 13.61 -13.58 19.15
C GLU A 168 12.86 -12.32 18.65
N PRO A 169 13.38 -11.13 18.89
CA PRO A 169 12.78 -9.90 18.38
C PRO A 169 12.64 -9.93 16.86
N CYS A 170 11.43 -9.70 16.39
CA CYS A 170 11.10 -9.71 14.97
C CYS A 170 10.07 -8.64 14.63
N ILE A 171 10.05 -8.22 13.37
CA ILE A 171 9.16 -7.17 12.89
C ILE A 171 8.36 -7.64 11.69
N VAL A 172 7.12 -7.20 11.57
CA VAL A 172 6.29 -7.36 10.37
C VAL A 172 5.84 -5.99 9.88
N VAL A 173 5.78 -5.85 8.57
CA VAL A 173 5.28 -4.66 7.89
C VAL A 173 4.31 -5.07 6.80
N ASP A 174 3.17 -4.42 6.74
CA ASP A 174 2.30 -4.43 5.57
C ASP A 174 2.63 -3.22 4.69
N TYR A 175 3.16 -3.49 3.50
CA TYR A 175 3.61 -2.45 2.58
C TYR A 175 2.47 -2.04 1.65
N GLY A 176 1.63 -1.13 2.13
CA GLY A 176 0.58 -0.46 1.38
C GLY A 176 0.86 1.03 1.22
N THR A 177 -0.18 1.80 0.97
CA THR A 177 -0.13 3.28 0.95
C THR A 177 0.31 3.84 2.31
N ASN A 178 -0.14 3.22 3.40
CA ASN A 178 0.50 3.30 4.71
C ASN A 178 1.30 2.02 4.94
N ALA A 179 2.27 2.09 5.83
CA ALA A 179 3.02 0.93 6.28
C ALA A 179 2.66 0.68 7.75
N GLU A 180 1.74 -0.23 7.96
CA GLU A 180 1.44 -0.75 9.29
C GLU A 180 2.59 -1.66 9.73
N MET A 181 3.06 -1.44 10.97
CA MET A 181 4.22 -2.15 11.51
C MET A 181 3.88 -2.77 12.87
N ALA A 182 4.43 -3.95 13.11
CA ALA A 182 4.40 -4.55 14.44
C ALA A 182 5.76 -5.17 14.79
N LEU A 183 6.32 -4.79 15.92
CA LEU A 183 7.50 -5.36 16.53
C LEU A 183 7.09 -6.30 17.66
N VAL A 184 7.51 -7.54 17.60
CA VAL A 184 7.23 -8.56 18.62
C VAL A 184 8.50 -8.92 19.36
N VAL A 185 8.46 -8.82 20.70
CA VAL A 185 9.56 -9.18 21.58
C VAL A 185 9.05 -9.70 22.92
N ASN A 186 9.48 -10.89 23.33
CA ASN A 186 9.11 -11.52 24.60
C ASN A 186 7.57 -11.55 24.83
N GLY A 187 6.79 -11.77 23.79
CA GLY A 187 5.32 -11.80 23.84
C GLY A 187 4.64 -10.42 23.87
N ASN A 188 5.41 -9.32 23.92
CA ASN A 188 4.90 -7.96 23.78
C ASN A 188 4.86 -7.57 22.30
N ILE A 189 3.85 -6.77 21.92
CA ILE A 189 3.62 -6.32 20.55
C ILE A 189 3.57 -4.78 20.56
N PHE A 190 4.53 -4.15 19.91
CA PHE A 190 4.57 -2.71 19.68
C PHE A 190 4.09 -2.44 18.26
N THR A 191 3.07 -1.61 18.10
CA THR A 191 2.51 -1.29 16.78
C THR A 191 2.69 0.17 16.44
N GLY A 192 2.79 0.47 15.17
CA GLY A 192 2.81 1.83 14.63
C GLY A 192 2.44 1.82 13.16
N SER A 193 2.12 2.98 12.62
CA SER A 193 1.84 3.18 11.20
C SER A 193 2.65 4.35 10.66
N ALA A 194 3.43 4.12 9.61
CA ALA A 194 4.16 5.15 8.91
C ALA A 194 3.43 5.53 7.63
N ALA A 195 3.36 6.83 7.34
CA ALA A 195 2.96 7.31 6.04
C ALA A 195 4.11 7.01 5.04
N ALA A 196 4.19 5.77 4.58
CA ALA A 196 5.18 5.35 3.59
C ALA A 196 4.97 6.08 2.25
N GLY A 197 3.76 6.59 2.06
CA GLY A 197 3.39 7.43 0.95
C GLY A 197 3.20 6.66 -0.36
N PRO A 198 2.46 7.25 -1.28
CA PRO A 198 2.16 6.66 -2.58
C PRO A 198 3.41 6.47 -3.47
N ALA A 199 4.57 7.01 -3.09
CA ALA A 199 5.82 6.85 -3.85
C ALA A 199 6.26 5.38 -3.98
N LEU A 200 6.07 4.57 -2.91
CA LEU A 200 6.38 3.13 -2.95
C LEU A 200 5.37 2.31 -3.77
N GLU A 201 4.25 2.90 -4.16
CA GLU A 201 3.28 2.35 -5.11
C GLU A 201 3.49 2.91 -6.53
N GLY A 202 4.59 3.63 -6.78
CA GLY A 202 4.89 4.28 -8.05
C GLY A 202 4.19 5.62 -8.27
N GLN A 203 3.35 6.05 -7.34
CA GLN A 203 2.71 7.37 -7.39
C GLN A 203 3.72 8.43 -6.95
N GLN A 204 3.58 9.68 -7.41
CA GLN A 204 4.54 10.79 -7.20
C GLN A 204 5.90 10.63 -7.90
N ILE A 205 6.17 9.50 -8.53
CA ILE A 205 7.30 9.29 -9.41
C ILE A 205 6.91 9.71 -10.83
N GLU A 206 7.76 10.43 -11.55
CA GLU A 206 7.42 11.05 -12.84
C GLU A 206 6.81 10.07 -13.86
N ARG A 207 7.35 8.86 -13.93
CA ARG A 207 6.87 7.76 -14.79
C ARG A 207 6.33 6.58 -13.99
N GLY A 208 5.98 6.85 -12.72
CA GLY A 208 5.46 5.83 -11.82
C GLY A 208 4.05 5.39 -12.20
N MET A 209 3.76 4.10 -11.98
CA MET A 209 2.44 3.52 -12.20
C MET A 209 2.21 2.34 -11.27
N LEU A 210 0.94 2.02 -11.03
CA LEU A 210 0.58 0.77 -10.37
C LEU A 210 0.97 -0.42 -11.26
N ALA A 211 1.11 -1.60 -10.65
CA ALA A 211 1.41 -2.81 -11.38
C ALA A 211 0.33 -3.10 -12.45
N ALA A 212 0.74 -3.06 -13.70
CA ALA A 212 -0.09 -3.32 -14.88
C ALA A 212 0.81 -3.80 -16.03
N PRO A 213 0.26 -4.41 -17.09
CA PRO A 213 1.03 -4.74 -18.29
C PRO A 213 1.80 -3.52 -18.82
N GLY A 214 3.07 -3.72 -19.16
CA GLY A 214 3.98 -2.65 -19.59
C GLY A 214 4.68 -1.90 -18.45
N ALA A 215 4.42 -2.23 -17.18
CA ALA A 215 5.15 -1.63 -16.07
C ALA A 215 6.51 -2.30 -15.86
N LEU A 216 7.58 -1.50 -15.80
CA LEU A 216 8.91 -1.95 -15.40
C LEU A 216 8.90 -2.24 -13.90
N SER A 217 9.08 -3.49 -13.52
CA SER A 217 8.87 -3.95 -12.14
C SER A 217 10.16 -4.32 -11.41
N GLU A 218 11.25 -4.55 -12.15
CA GLU A 218 12.54 -4.94 -11.59
C GLU A 218 13.67 -4.53 -12.52
N VAL A 219 14.85 -4.29 -11.96
CA VAL A 219 16.10 -4.02 -12.67
C VAL A 219 17.22 -4.81 -12.03
N ALA A 220 17.93 -5.63 -12.76
CA ALA A 220 19.03 -6.45 -12.26
C ALA A 220 20.39 -5.99 -12.81
N ILE A 221 21.40 -5.92 -11.96
CA ILE A 221 22.80 -5.67 -12.35
C ILE A 221 23.35 -6.96 -12.98
N THR A 222 23.99 -6.82 -14.14
CA THR A 222 24.71 -7.89 -14.84
C THR A 222 26.15 -7.45 -15.14
N ASP A 223 26.99 -8.36 -15.61
CA ASP A 223 28.39 -8.04 -15.97
C ASP A 223 28.49 -7.04 -17.15
N LYS A 224 27.42 -6.90 -17.96
CA LYS A 224 27.44 -6.07 -19.17
C LYS A 224 26.63 -4.77 -19.03
N GLY A 225 25.78 -4.65 -18.03
CA GLY A 225 24.86 -3.53 -17.86
C GLY A 225 23.71 -3.89 -16.92
N TRP A 226 22.58 -3.18 -17.03
CA TRP A 226 21.41 -3.46 -16.23
C TRP A 226 20.30 -4.08 -17.07
N ARG A 227 19.78 -5.24 -16.67
CA ARG A 227 18.65 -5.91 -17.29
C ARG A 227 17.35 -5.40 -16.68
N CYS A 228 16.47 -4.84 -17.51
CA CYS A 228 15.13 -4.44 -17.14
C CYS A 228 14.17 -5.63 -17.18
N TYR A 229 13.12 -5.61 -16.35
CA TYR A 229 12.03 -6.59 -16.37
C TYR A 229 10.69 -5.86 -16.41
N VAL A 230 9.85 -6.23 -17.37
CA VAL A 230 8.57 -5.58 -17.64
C VAL A 230 7.44 -6.59 -17.48
N LEU A 231 6.33 -6.16 -16.86
CA LEU A 231 5.15 -7.01 -16.67
C LEU A 231 4.44 -7.25 -18.02
N ASP A 232 4.16 -8.50 -18.33
CA ASP A 232 3.36 -8.90 -19.48
C ASP A 232 1.85 -8.87 -19.18
N ASP A 233 1.02 -9.25 -20.15
CA ASP A 233 -0.44 -9.28 -20.03
C ASP A 233 -0.94 -10.27 -18.94
N THR A 234 -0.10 -11.16 -18.45
CA THR A 234 -0.39 -12.09 -17.36
C THR A 234 0.12 -11.61 -16.01
N MET A 235 0.67 -10.38 -15.96
CA MET A 235 1.32 -9.79 -14.79
C MET A 235 2.61 -10.52 -14.36
N ALA A 236 3.20 -11.30 -15.26
CA ALA A 236 4.50 -11.92 -15.03
C ALA A 236 5.63 -10.99 -15.51
N ALA A 237 6.69 -10.87 -14.69
CA ALA A 237 7.87 -10.12 -15.07
C ALA A 237 8.65 -10.90 -16.15
N GLN A 238 8.80 -10.29 -17.32
CA GLN A 238 9.55 -10.83 -18.46
C GLN A 238 10.80 -10.00 -18.72
N GLU A 239 11.81 -10.61 -19.29
CA GLU A 239 13.05 -9.91 -19.64
C GLU A 239 12.79 -8.79 -20.65
N GLY A 240 13.21 -7.60 -20.27
CA GLY A 240 13.28 -6.41 -21.11
C GLY A 240 14.71 -6.20 -21.64
N ASP A 241 15.03 -4.95 -21.94
CA ASP A 241 16.33 -4.59 -22.50
C ASP A 241 17.46 -4.70 -21.47
N LEU A 242 18.65 -5.03 -21.97
CA LEU A 242 19.90 -4.78 -21.27
C LEU A 242 20.38 -3.38 -21.66
N ILE A 243 20.56 -2.52 -20.67
CA ILE A 243 20.92 -1.12 -20.87
C ILE A 243 22.27 -0.78 -20.23
N ASP A 244 22.94 0.22 -20.77
CA ASP A 244 24.03 0.91 -20.09
C ASP A 244 23.42 1.92 -19.08
N PRO A 245 23.63 1.76 -17.78
CA PRO A 245 23.00 2.61 -16.77
C PRO A 245 23.49 4.06 -16.75
N LEU A 246 24.64 4.35 -17.36
CA LEU A 246 25.20 5.71 -17.43
C LEU A 246 24.58 6.53 -18.57
N THR A 247 24.17 5.87 -19.63
CA THR A 247 23.70 6.55 -20.85
C THR A 247 22.25 6.19 -21.24
N GLY A 248 21.67 5.16 -20.63
CA GLY A 248 20.37 4.61 -20.99
C GLY A 248 20.35 3.91 -22.36
N LYS A 249 21.50 3.74 -23.02
CA LYS A 249 21.56 3.07 -24.33
C LYS A 249 21.29 1.58 -24.20
N VAL A 250 20.48 1.06 -25.13
CA VAL A 250 20.22 -0.38 -25.24
C VAL A 250 21.49 -1.07 -25.74
N ILE A 251 21.99 -2.03 -24.97
CA ILE A 251 23.11 -2.91 -25.29
C ILE A 251 22.57 -4.14 -26.04
N GLU A 252 21.43 -4.67 -25.55
CA GLU A 252 20.78 -5.85 -26.10
C GLU A 252 19.27 -5.72 -25.92
N GLU A 253 18.50 -5.87 -26.99
CA GLU A 253 17.05 -5.88 -26.95
C GLU A 253 16.53 -7.17 -26.31
N GLY A 254 15.56 -7.05 -25.38
CA GLY A 254 14.88 -8.17 -24.77
C GLY A 254 13.50 -8.44 -25.39
N PRO A 255 12.81 -9.52 -24.99
CA PRO A 255 11.46 -9.85 -25.46
C PRO A 255 10.43 -8.74 -25.22
N MET A 256 10.66 -7.89 -24.21
CA MET A 256 9.78 -6.76 -23.87
C MET A 256 10.31 -5.42 -24.38
N HIS A 257 11.18 -5.41 -25.39
CA HIS A 257 11.64 -4.19 -26.06
C HIS A 257 10.48 -3.36 -26.62
N GLY A 258 10.46 -2.06 -26.36
CA GLY A 258 9.41 -1.14 -26.84
C GLY A 258 8.06 -1.27 -26.11
N LYS A 259 7.97 -2.04 -25.03
CA LYS A 259 6.70 -2.29 -24.32
C LYS A 259 6.60 -1.61 -22.94
N ALA A 260 7.69 -1.05 -22.42
CA ALA A 260 7.64 -0.40 -21.12
C ALA A 260 7.00 0.99 -21.22
N ILE A 261 5.98 1.23 -20.41
CA ILE A 261 5.21 2.49 -20.40
C ILE A 261 5.36 3.29 -19.11
N GLY A 262 5.84 2.66 -18.03
CA GLY A 262 6.08 3.27 -16.75
C GLY A 262 6.81 2.31 -15.79
N ILE A 263 6.98 2.69 -14.55
CA ILE A 263 7.72 1.94 -13.54
C ILE A 263 6.88 1.74 -12.28
N THR A 264 6.88 0.53 -11.72
CA THR A 264 6.24 0.25 -10.43
C THR A 264 7.08 0.74 -9.27
N GLY A 265 6.50 0.84 -8.07
CA GLY A 265 7.25 1.11 -6.85
C GLY A 265 8.38 0.10 -6.60
N THR A 266 8.17 -1.19 -6.89
CA THR A 266 9.22 -2.21 -6.79
C THR A 266 10.36 -1.98 -7.78
N GLY A 267 10.04 -1.54 -9.01
CA GLY A 267 11.02 -1.13 -10.00
C GLY A 267 11.82 0.10 -9.56
N VAL A 268 11.16 1.08 -8.93
CA VAL A 268 11.85 2.25 -8.34
C VAL A 268 12.83 1.81 -7.26
N ILE A 269 12.42 0.96 -6.32
CA ILE A 269 13.30 0.42 -5.27
C ILE A 269 14.50 -0.32 -5.88
N ALA A 270 14.28 -1.11 -6.93
CA ALA A 270 15.36 -1.81 -7.63
C ALA A 270 16.34 -0.84 -8.29
N ALA A 271 15.84 0.19 -8.97
CA ALA A 271 16.68 1.21 -9.60
C ALA A 271 17.49 2.02 -8.58
N LEU A 272 16.87 2.41 -7.45
CA LEU A 272 17.55 3.12 -6.36
C LEU A 272 18.65 2.28 -5.72
N ALA A 273 18.34 1.03 -5.32
CA ALA A 273 19.32 0.12 -4.72
C ALA A 273 20.52 -0.10 -5.65
N ASN A 274 20.25 -0.37 -6.93
CA ASN A 274 21.30 -0.54 -7.92
C ASN A 274 22.11 0.75 -8.12
N GLY A 275 21.45 1.90 -8.18
CA GLY A 275 22.09 3.21 -8.34
C GLY A 275 23.02 3.56 -7.17
N MET A 276 22.57 3.31 -5.94
CA MET A 276 23.36 3.50 -4.73
C MET A 276 24.56 2.55 -4.70
N LYS A 277 24.33 1.27 -4.97
CA LYS A 277 25.36 0.23 -4.97
C LYS A 277 26.48 0.48 -5.99
N THR A 278 26.14 1.01 -7.15
CA THR A 278 27.08 1.33 -8.23
C THR A 278 27.67 2.74 -8.14
N GLY A 279 27.21 3.56 -7.20
CA GLY A 279 27.62 4.96 -7.05
C GLY A 279 27.03 5.91 -8.10
N ILE A 280 26.16 5.44 -8.98
CA ILE A 280 25.40 6.28 -9.92
C ILE A 280 24.48 7.23 -9.16
N ILE A 281 23.90 6.76 -8.07
CA ILE A 281 23.18 7.61 -7.11
C ILE A 281 24.07 7.76 -5.87
N ALA A 282 24.50 8.96 -5.60
CA ALA A 282 25.28 9.28 -4.42
C ALA A 282 24.81 10.60 -3.81
N ASN A 283 24.60 10.62 -2.48
CA ASN A 283 24.06 11.78 -1.76
C ASN A 283 22.82 12.36 -2.46
N SER A 284 21.85 11.49 -2.75
CA SER A 284 20.57 11.80 -3.44
C SER A 284 20.72 12.43 -4.84
N THR A 285 21.93 12.46 -5.38
CA THR A 285 22.22 13.02 -6.71
C THR A 285 22.53 11.91 -7.69
N ILE A 286 21.98 12.00 -8.90
CA ILE A 286 22.28 11.10 -10.00
C ILE A 286 23.52 11.61 -10.75
N LYS A 287 24.55 10.76 -10.90
CA LYS A 287 25.88 11.11 -11.42
C LYS A 287 26.04 10.83 -12.93
N THR A 288 24.96 10.75 -13.67
CA THR A 288 24.99 10.66 -15.13
C THR A 288 25.18 12.05 -15.74
N GLU A 289 25.55 12.11 -17.03
CA GLU A 289 25.83 13.38 -17.72
C GLU A 289 24.60 14.31 -17.78
N ASP A 290 23.41 13.74 -17.97
CA ASP A 290 22.12 14.48 -18.06
C ASP A 290 21.37 14.59 -16.72
N GLY A 291 21.91 13.98 -15.63
CA GLY A 291 21.29 13.98 -14.32
C GLY A 291 20.08 13.05 -14.17
N TYR A 292 19.89 12.12 -15.10
CA TYR A 292 18.82 11.12 -15.05
C TYR A 292 19.39 9.70 -15.07
N LEU A 293 18.78 8.80 -14.33
CA LEU A 293 18.97 7.37 -14.52
C LEU A 293 17.94 6.90 -15.56
N THR A 294 18.40 6.72 -16.79
CA THR A 294 17.53 6.32 -17.90
C THR A 294 17.51 4.80 -18.03
N LEU A 295 16.31 4.25 -17.97
CA LEU A 295 16.01 2.83 -18.11
C LEU A 295 15.41 2.56 -19.50
N GLN A 296 14.87 1.35 -19.71
CA GLN A 296 14.26 0.93 -20.95
C GLN A 296 13.15 1.89 -21.42
N ASP A 297 12.99 2.05 -22.75
CA ASP A 297 11.94 2.83 -23.43
C ASP A 297 11.82 4.29 -22.94
N GLY A 298 12.95 4.87 -22.48
CA GLY A 298 13.00 6.25 -22.02
C GLY A 298 12.33 6.49 -20.68
N ILE A 299 12.07 5.45 -19.89
CA ILE A 299 11.67 5.58 -18.48
C ILE A 299 12.88 6.13 -17.72
N ARG A 300 12.68 7.23 -17.01
CA ARG A 300 13.74 7.94 -16.28
C ARG A 300 13.39 8.11 -14.83
N ILE A 301 14.42 8.03 -13.99
CA ILE A 301 14.39 8.44 -12.59
C ILE A 301 15.16 9.74 -12.48
N SER A 302 14.55 10.76 -11.92
CA SER A 302 15.16 12.06 -11.60
C SER A 302 15.63 12.13 -10.16
N SER A 303 16.44 13.13 -9.80
CA SER A 303 16.78 13.38 -8.39
C SER A 303 15.55 13.69 -7.55
N LYS A 304 14.51 14.29 -8.13
CA LYS A 304 13.23 14.50 -7.45
C LYS A 304 12.52 13.17 -7.13
N ASP A 305 12.57 12.21 -8.04
CA ASP A 305 12.01 10.87 -7.78
C ASP A 305 12.79 10.14 -6.68
N VAL A 306 14.12 10.32 -6.63
CA VAL A 306 14.95 9.82 -5.52
C VAL A 306 14.51 10.43 -4.20
N GLU A 307 14.25 11.75 -4.16
CA GLU A 307 13.77 12.44 -2.95
C GLU A 307 12.40 11.94 -2.52
N GLU A 308 11.44 11.79 -3.45
CA GLU A 308 10.07 11.33 -3.12
C GLU A 308 10.08 9.88 -2.59
N ALA A 309 10.81 8.98 -3.24
CA ALA A 309 10.99 7.62 -2.74
C ALA A 309 11.75 7.61 -1.39
N GLY A 310 12.76 8.46 -1.26
CA GLY A 310 13.56 8.60 -0.05
C GLY A 310 12.75 9.07 1.16
N LYS A 311 11.79 9.98 0.98
CA LYS A 311 10.86 10.40 2.05
C LYS A 311 10.06 9.22 2.60
N ALA A 312 9.56 8.36 1.70
CA ALA A 312 8.82 7.17 2.07
C ALA A 312 9.71 6.13 2.78
N ILE A 313 10.89 5.85 2.23
CA ILE A 313 11.88 4.94 2.82
C ILE A 313 12.32 5.45 4.19
N GLY A 314 12.59 6.74 4.32
CA GLY A 314 12.95 7.38 5.58
C GLY A 314 11.85 7.25 6.64
N ALA A 315 10.58 7.41 6.27
CA ALA A 315 9.47 7.21 7.18
C ALA A 315 9.39 5.76 7.70
N LEU A 316 9.63 4.76 6.81
CA LEU A 316 9.71 3.35 7.21
C LEU A 316 10.84 3.11 8.21
N ARG A 317 12.06 3.59 7.89
CA ARG A 317 13.24 3.40 8.76
C ARG A 317 13.05 4.08 10.11
N CYS A 318 12.51 5.31 10.14
CA CYS A 318 12.14 5.97 11.39
C CYS A 318 11.11 5.17 12.19
N GLY A 319 10.12 4.57 11.53
CA GLY A 319 9.13 3.71 12.17
C GLY A 319 9.79 2.52 12.86
N PHE A 320 10.69 1.80 12.17
CA PHE A 320 11.44 0.68 12.75
C PHE A 320 12.23 1.12 13.99
N LEU A 321 13.02 2.17 13.85
CA LEU A 321 13.85 2.68 14.94
C LEU A 321 13.01 3.17 16.14
N THR A 322 11.83 3.75 15.87
CA THR A 322 10.92 4.21 16.93
C THR A 322 10.29 3.04 17.68
N LEU A 323 9.90 1.97 16.99
CA LEU A 323 9.41 0.76 17.65
C LEU A 323 10.50 0.05 18.44
N MET A 324 11.74 0.03 17.92
CA MET A 324 12.90 -0.52 18.64
C MET A 324 13.19 0.27 19.92
N ASP A 325 13.22 1.61 19.84
CA ASP A 325 13.40 2.49 21.01
C ASP A 325 12.32 2.25 22.05
N ALA A 326 11.04 2.21 21.64
CA ALA A 326 9.91 1.93 22.53
C ALA A 326 10.01 0.54 23.21
N ALA A 327 10.62 -0.44 22.55
CA ALA A 327 10.85 -1.78 23.07
C ALA A 327 12.17 -1.93 23.84
N GLY A 328 13.00 -0.89 23.91
CA GLY A 328 14.34 -0.94 24.52
C GLY A 328 15.34 -1.82 23.76
N LEU A 329 15.21 -1.90 22.44
CA LEU A 329 16.03 -2.73 21.57
C LEU A 329 17.01 -1.91 20.74
N TRP A 330 18.06 -2.57 20.31
CA TRP A 330 19.03 -2.04 19.35
C TRP A 330 18.79 -2.65 17.95
N VAL A 331 19.33 -2.00 16.93
CA VAL A 331 19.28 -2.47 15.54
C VAL A 331 19.72 -3.93 15.41
N ASP A 332 20.78 -4.33 16.10
CA ASP A 332 21.34 -5.69 16.05
C ASP A 332 20.48 -6.76 16.72
N ASP A 333 19.47 -6.35 17.50
CA ASP A 333 18.58 -7.29 18.20
C ASP A 333 17.54 -7.88 17.27
N ILE A 334 17.15 -7.17 16.19
CA ILE A 334 16.17 -7.66 15.21
C ILE A 334 16.82 -8.74 14.35
N LYS A 335 16.26 -9.94 14.37
CA LYS A 335 16.79 -11.09 13.62
C LYS A 335 15.99 -11.37 12.36
N LYS A 336 14.68 -11.15 12.41
CA LYS A 336 13.76 -11.51 11.33
C LYS A 336 12.82 -10.37 10.99
N ALA A 337 12.58 -10.20 9.70
CA ALA A 337 11.58 -9.28 9.17
C ALA A 337 10.57 -10.02 8.29
N TYR A 338 9.30 -9.75 8.50
CA TYR A 338 8.19 -10.22 7.67
C TYR A 338 7.70 -9.07 6.80
N MET A 339 7.55 -9.34 5.51
CA MET A 339 7.05 -8.39 4.51
C MET A 339 5.69 -8.87 4.01
N SER A 340 4.66 -8.09 4.20
CA SER A 340 3.28 -8.37 3.78
C SER A 340 2.80 -7.38 2.72
N GLY A 341 1.69 -7.68 2.07
CA GLY A 341 1.13 -6.89 0.98
C GLY A 341 1.80 -7.12 -0.37
N ALA A 342 1.21 -6.58 -1.43
CA ALA A 342 1.70 -6.79 -2.80
C ALA A 342 3.12 -6.23 -2.99
N SER A 343 3.38 -5.01 -2.53
CA SER A 343 4.72 -4.40 -2.62
C SER A 343 5.76 -5.19 -1.83
N GLY A 344 5.41 -5.69 -0.63
CA GLY A 344 6.27 -6.53 0.19
C GLY A 344 6.59 -7.88 -0.46
N LEU A 345 5.63 -8.47 -1.19
CA LEU A 345 5.80 -9.75 -1.87
C LEU A 345 6.70 -9.67 -3.11
N TYR A 346 6.53 -8.62 -3.92
CA TYR A 346 7.15 -8.55 -5.25
C TYR A 346 8.48 -7.79 -5.28
N VAL A 347 8.79 -6.94 -4.29
CA VAL A 347 10.10 -6.28 -4.20
C VAL A 347 11.21 -7.29 -3.95
N ASP A 348 12.39 -7.07 -4.52
CA ASP A 348 13.59 -7.82 -4.13
C ASP A 348 13.94 -7.52 -2.67
N PRO A 349 13.97 -8.54 -1.78
CA PRO A 349 14.14 -8.31 -0.34
C PRO A 349 15.54 -7.79 0.03
N ILE A 350 16.56 -8.12 -0.76
CA ILE A 350 17.92 -7.61 -0.55
C ILE A 350 17.98 -6.13 -0.91
N LYS A 351 17.43 -5.75 -2.07
CA LYS A 351 17.35 -4.35 -2.49
C LYS A 351 16.50 -3.50 -1.54
N ALA A 352 15.39 -4.05 -1.07
CA ALA A 352 14.56 -3.42 -0.06
C ALA A 352 15.32 -3.17 1.26
N LEU A 353 16.16 -4.13 1.69
CA LEU A 353 17.04 -3.96 2.85
C LEU A 353 18.15 -2.93 2.58
N GLU A 354 18.79 -2.97 1.40
CA GLU A 354 19.85 -2.03 1.01
C GLU A 354 19.39 -0.57 1.05
N VAL A 355 18.17 -0.27 0.60
CA VAL A 355 17.63 1.10 0.67
C VAL A 355 17.07 1.47 2.05
N GLY A 356 16.80 0.50 2.93
CA GLY A 356 16.24 0.71 4.26
C GLY A 356 14.70 0.58 4.34
N MET A 357 14.09 -0.07 3.36
CA MET A 357 12.67 -0.43 3.37
C MET A 357 12.39 -1.62 4.31
N VAL A 358 13.40 -2.42 4.63
CA VAL A 358 13.35 -3.48 5.65
C VAL A 358 14.11 -3.02 6.89
N ALA A 359 13.66 -3.47 8.07
CA ALA A 359 14.28 -3.11 9.34
C ALA A 359 15.78 -3.43 9.33
N PRO A 360 16.65 -2.44 9.63
CA PRO A 360 18.08 -2.67 9.69
C PRO A 360 18.39 -3.73 10.75
N GLY A 361 19.39 -4.57 10.48
CA GLY A 361 19.77 -5.69 11.36
C GLY A 361 19.10 -7.02 11.01
N ALA A 362 17.96 -7.04 10.31
CA ALA A 362 17.31 -8.26 9.87
C ALA A 362 18.23 -9.10 8.96
N LYS A 363 18.31 -10.39 9.25
CA LYS A 363 19.11 -11.36 8.47
C LYS A 363 18.28 -12.51 7.90
N ASP A 364 17.03 -12.62 8.33
CA ASP A 364 16.04 -13.55 7.79
C ASP A 364 14.82 -12.74 7.35
N ILE A 365 14.53 -12.72 6.05
CA ILE A 365 13.44 -11.94 5.47
C ILE A 365 12.41 -12.91 4.88
N VAL A 366 11.17 -12.74 5.32
CA VAL A 366 10.07 -13.62 4.91
C VAL A 366 8.99 -12.80 4.22
N GLN A 367 8.69 -13.15 2.97
CA GLN A 367 7.71 -12.45 2.15
C GLN A 367 6.37 -13.19 2.10
N PHE A 368 5.30 -12.49 2.42
CA PHE A 368 3.91 -12.94 2.34
C PHE A 368 3.16 -12.08 1.32
N GLY A 369 2.09 -12.65 0.74
CA GLY A 369 1.14 -11.89 -0.07
C GLY A 369 0.09 -11.17 0.79
N ASN A 370 -1.12 -11.07 0.26
CA ASN A 370 -2.24 -10.41 0.90
C ASN A 370 -2.72 -11.17 2.15
N THR A 371 -2.32 -10.68 3.31
CA THR A 371 -2.71 -11.26 4.60
C THR A 371 -4.17 -10.97 4.96
N SER A 372 -4.74 -9.86 4.46
CA SER A 372 -6.14 -9.48 4.67
C SER A 372 -7.11 -10.51 4.08
N ILE A 373 -6.90 -10.91 2.82
CA ILE A 373 -7.69 -12.00 2.21
C ILE A 373 -7.48 -13.31 2.96
N GLY A 374 -6.24 -13.62 3.36
CA GLY A 374 -5.94 -14.82 4.15
C GLY A 374 -6.70 -14.87 5.47
N MET A 375 -6.76 -13.77 6.22
CA MET A 375 -7.52 -13.69 7.46
C MET A 375 -9.03 -13.79 7.21
N ALA A 376 -9.54 -13.08 6.20
CA ALA A 376 -10.95 -13.15 5.83
C ALA A 376 -11.38 -14.59 5.48
N MET A 377 -10.53 -15.34 4.78
CA MET A 377 -10.77 -16.78 4.51
C MET A 377 -10.87 -17.58 5.80
N LYS A 378 -9.95 -17.40 6.75
CA LYS A 378 -9.99 -18.10 8.04
C LYS A 378 -11.22 -17.76 8.86
N ILE A 379 -11.70 -16.51 8.80
CA ILE A 379 -12.96 -16.10 9.43
C ILE A 379 -14.15 -16.84 8.78
N ILE A 380 -14.21 -16.90 7.45
CA ILE A 380 -15.26 -17.61 6.70
C ILE A 380 -15.33 -19.10 7.10
N PHE A 381 -14.18 -19.73 7.28
CA PHE A 381 -14.12 -21.15 7.66
C PHE A 381 -14.20 -21.40 9.18
N GLY A 382 -14.40 -20.35 9.98
CA GLY A 382 -14.51 -20.46 11.45
C GLY A 382 -13.19 -20.85 12.14
N GLU A 383 -12.06 -20.69 11.45
CA GLU A 383 -10.72 -20.94 11.99
C GLU A 383 -10.23 -19.77 12.87
N ILE A 384 -10.78 -18.59 12.65
CA ILE A 384 -10.61 -17.40 13.49
C ILE A 384 -12.01 -16.84 13.78
N THR A 385 -12.29 -16.63 15.07
CA THR A 385 -13.56 -16.09 15.54
C THR A 385 -13.47 -14.59 15.80
N LEU A 386 -14.62 -13.90 15.75
CA LEU A 386 -14.68 -12.47 16.06
C LEU A 386 -14.25 -12.18 17.51
N ASP A 387 -14.52 -13.09 18.44
CA ASP A 387 -14.13 -12.92 19.85
C ASP A 387 -12.62 -13.05 20.03
N GLU A 388 -11.95 -13.96 19.32
CA GLU A 388 -10.48 -14.04 19.30
C GLU A 388 -9.86 -12.77 18.74
N LEU A 389 -10.44 -12.20 17.68
CA LEU A 389 -9.98 -10.91 17.12
C LEU A 389 -10.16 -9.76 18.10
N ARG A 390 -11.28 -9.72 18.83
CA ARG A 390 -11.53 -8.72 19.88
C ARG A 390 -10.53 -8.81 21.03
N GLU A 391 -10.24 -10.02 21.50
CA GLU A 391 -9.24 -10.22 22.55
C GLU A 391 -7.82 -9.87 22.07
N PHE A 392 -7.50 -10.16 20.81
CA PHE A 392 -6.23 -9.78 20.22
C PHE A 392 -6.10 -8.25 20.10
N ALA A 393 -7.13 -7.58 19.59
CA ALA A 393 -7.17 -6.12 19.47
C ALA A 393 -6.95 -5.41 20.82
N LYS A 394 -7.52 -5.91 21.92
CA LYS A 394 -7.29 -5.36 23.26
C LYS A 394 -5.82 -5.41 23.69
N LYS A 395 -5.10 -6.47 23.31
CA LYS A 395 -3.65 -6.59 23.62
C LYS A 395 -2.83 -5.55 22.86
N LEU A 396 -3.20 -5.25 21.61
CA LEU A 396 -2.48 -4.29 20.77
C LEU A 396 -2.63 -2.85 21.26
N LEU A 397 -3.77 -2.49 21.85
CA LEU A 397 -4.05 -1.14 22.33
C LEU A 397 -3.03 -0.66 23.39
N ALA A 398 -2.48 -1.57 24.20
CA ALA A 398 -1.58 -1.23 25.29
C ALA A 398 -0.21 -0.69 24.86
N GLN A 399 0.27 -1.02 23.67
CA GLN A 399 1.62 -0.71 23.19
C GLN A 399 1.64 -0.11 21.77
N HIS A 400 0.58 0.61 21.41
CA HIS A 400 0.55 1.36 20.18
C HIS A 400 1.38 2.64 20.31
N VAL A 401 2.32 2.84 19.37
CA VAL A 401 3.19 4.02 19.28
C VAL A 401 2.70 4.92 18.14
N MET A 402 2.08 6.03 18.49
CA MET A 402 1.62 7.02 17.51
C MET A 402 2.82 7.83 16.98
N PHE A 403 3.30 7.54 15.78
CA PHE A 403 4.47 8.19 15.20
C PHE A 403 4.28 9.70 15.03
N ALA A 404 3.09 10.14 14.65
CA ALA A 404 2.77 11.56 14.48
C ALA A 404 2.98 12.41 15.74
N THR A 405 2.91 11.83 16.94
CA THR A 405 3.14 12.51 18.22
C THR A 405 4.48 12.18 18.86
N SER A 406 5.22 11.21 18.34
CA SER A 406 6.53 10.81 18.85
C SER A 406 7.60 11.84 18.48
N GLU A 407 8.21 12.48 19.48
CA GLU A 407 9.34 13.39 19.26
C GLU A 407 10.57 12.64 18.73
N PHE A 408 10.76 11.39 19.15
CA PHE A 408 11.84 10.55 18.63
C PHE A 408 11.67 10.31 17.12
N PHE A 409 10.47 9.92 16.67
CA PHE A 409 10.17 9.76 15.24
C PHE A 409 10.42 11.03 14.44
N LYS A 410 9.91 12.18 14.92
CA LYS A 410 10.07 13.47 14.23
C LYS A 410 11.53 13.87 14.06
N ASN A 411 12.32 13.68 15.12
CA ASN A 411 13.74 14.00 15.09
C ASN A 411 14.50 13.11 14.10
N LEU A 412 14.25 11.80 14.14
CA LEU A 412 14.86 10.87 13.18
C LEU A 412 14.41 11.15 11.75
N TYR A 413 13.12 11.48 11.54
CA TYR A 413 12.64 11.82 10.21
C TYR A 413 13.32 13.06 9.64
N SER A 414 13.68 14.03 10.47
CA SER A 414 14.49 15.18 10.03
C SER A 414 15.90 14.78 9.58
N VAL A 415 16.49 13.77 10.21
CA VAL A 415 17.79 13.20 9.81
C VAL A 415 17.64 12.44 8.47
N GLU A 416 16.61 11.61 8.33
CA GLU A 416 16.29 10.92 7.07
C GLU A 416 16.04 11.91 5.92
N TYR A 417 15.28 12.97 6.20
CA TYR A 417 15.02 14.02 5.21
C TYR A 417 16.33 14.68 4.74
N SER A 418 17.28 14.93 5.66
CA SER A 418 18.59 15.47 5.31
C SER A 418 19.42 14.49 4.49
N LEU A 419 19.31 13.18 4.74
CA LEU A 419 19.95 12.14 3.94
C LEU A 419 19.40 12.14 2.50
N TRP A 420 18.07 12.03 2.36
CA TRP A 420 17.42 11.78 1.07
C TRP A 420 17.17 13.04 0.23
N CYS A 421 16.93 14.19 0.88
CA CYS A 421 16.62 15.45 0.19
C CYS A 421 17.76 16.49 0.31
N GLY A 422 18.59 16.38 1.35
CA GLY A 422 19.72 17.28 1.57
C GLY A 422 21.06 16.75 1.09
N GLY A 423 21.13 15.50 0.62
CA GLY A 423 22.36 14.88 0.15
C GLY A 423 23.40 14.65 1.26
N MET A 424 22.97 14.43 2.49
CA MET A 424 23.85 14.17 3.64
C MET A 424 24.69 12.91 3.39
N PRO A 425 26.02 12.97 3.62
CA PRO A 425 26.87 11.78 3.55
C PRO A 425 26.49 10.74 4.61
N TRP A 426 26.66 9.45 4.29
CA TRP A 426 26.29 8.35 5.20
C TRP A 426 27.02 8.39 6.55
N SER A 427 28.27 8.81 6.56
CA SER A 427 29.05 8.99 7.79
C SER A 427 28.44 10.07 8.71
N GLU A 428 27.98 11.17 8.14
CA GLU A 428 27.32 12.25 8.88
C GLU A 428 25.92 11.81 9.37
N TYR A 429 25.19 11.10 8.53
CA TYR A 429 23.92 10.48 8.91
C TYR A 429 24.07 9.60 10.16
N ASN A 430 25.05 8.71 10.20
CA ASN A 430 25.32 7.88 11.37
C ASN A 430 25.76 8.68 12.60
N ASN A 431 26.51 9.78 12.43
CA ASN A 431 26.85 10.69 13.53
C ASN A 431 25.58 11.36 14.10
N MET A 432 24.66 11.76 13.23
CA MET A 432 23.37 12.33 13.67
C MET A 432 22.50 11.29 14.39
N LEU A 433 22.42 10.06 13.90
CA LEU A 433 21.72 8.97 14.58
C LEU A 433 22.27 8.70 15.99
N ALA A 434 23.60 8.77 16.16
CA ALA A 434 24.24 8.57 17.45
C ALA A 434 23.83 9.63 18.49
N MET A 435 23.46 10.86 18.08
CA MET A 435 22.94 11.90 18.98
C MET A 435 21.59 11.50 19.60
N TYR A 436 20.87 10.59 18.98
CA TYR A 436 19.61 10.02 19.47
C TYR A 436 19.77 8.60 20.03
N ASN A 437 21.00 8.20 20.39
CA ASN A 437 21.36 6.87 20.89
C ASN A 437 21.02 5.71 19.93
N VAL A 438 20.94 5.98 18.64
CA VAL A 438 20.80 4.94 17.61
C VAL A 438 22.18 4.47 17.20
N LYS A 439 22.42 3.16 17.19
CA LYS A 439 23.67 2.58 16.69
C LYS A 439 23.84 2.83 15.19
N PRO A 440 25.07 2.94 14.69
CA PRO A 440 25.32 3.11 13.26
C PRO A 440 24.63 2.02 12.43
N ILE A 441 24.02 2.45 11.34
CA ILE A 441 23.42 1.57 10.33
C ILE A 441 24.45 1.37 9.21
N PRO A 442 24.75 0.13 8.78
CA PRO A 442 25.65 -0.11 7.65
C PRO A 442 25.15 0.57 6.37
N GLU A 443 26.06 1.21 5.64
CA GLU A 443 25.77 1.79 4.33
C GLU A 443 25.51 0.72 3.26
N THR A 444 26.15 -0.43 3.40
CA THR A 444 26.05 -1.56 2.48
C THR A 444 25.65 -2.83 3.22
N VAL A 445 24.94 -3.67 2.52
CA VAL A 445 24.49 -4.99 3.02
C VAL A 445 25.30 -6.07 2.32
N ASP A 446 25.82 -7.04 3.08
CA ASP A 446 26.35 -8.27 2.50
C ASP A 446 25.20 -9.22 2.15
N PRO A 447 24.87 -9.39 0.86
CA PRO A 447 23.72 -10.21 0.45
C PRO A 447 23.91 -11.70 0.82
N THR A 448 25.15 -12.16 0.98
CA THR A 448 25.44 -13.56 1.35
C THR A 448 25.09 -13.89 2.80
N ALA A 449 25.01 -12.86 3.65
CA ALA A 449 24.62 -12.99 5.05
C ALA A 449 23.09 -12.95 5.27
N ILE A 450 22.31 -12.71 4.21
CA ILE A 450 20.86 -12.57 4.29
C ILE A 450 20.17 -13.83 3.75
N GLN A 451 19.32 -14.40 4.57
CA GLN A 451 18.40 -15.46 4.15
C GLN A 451 17.05 -14.85 3.80
N HIS A 452 16.43 -15.32 2.73
CA HIS A 452 15.08 -14.88 2.39
C HIS A 452 14.21 -16.04 1.89
N LYS A 453 12.92 -15.93 2.16
CA LYS A 453 11.92 -16.92 1.77
C LYS A 453 10.64 -16.22 1.33
N ARG A 454 10.07 -16.66 0.22
CA ARG A 454 8.76 -16.25 -0.24
C ARG A 454 7.74 -17.36 0.04
N TYR A 455 6.70 -17.07 0.82
CA TYR A 455 5.64 -18.02 1.15
C TYR A 455 4.55 -18.08 0.09
N ALA A 456 4.21 -16.95 -0.52
CA ALA A 456 3.20 -16.88 -1.56
C ALA A 456 3.85 -16.67 -2.93
N LYS A 457 3.36 -17.35 -3.95
CA LYS A 457 3.78 -17.11 -5.33
C LYS A 457 3.14 -15.85 -5.90
N ARG A 458 1.92 -15.56 -5.49
CA ARG A 458 1.10 -14.41 -5.92
C ARG A 458 0.52 -13.70 -4.70
N ASP A 459 0.18 -12.42 -4.88
CA ASP A 459 -0.44 -11.60 -3.84
C ASP A 459 -1.78 -12.19 -3.38
N LEU A 460 -2.64 -12.56 -4.31
CA LEU A 460 -3.89 -13.26 -4.01
C LEU A 460 -3.68 -14.77 -4.09
N PRO A 461 -4.07 -15.54 -3.07
CA PRO A 461 -3.95 -16.99 -3.07
C PRO A 461 -4.89 -17.63 -4.10
N ASP A 462 -4.56 -18.86 -4.51
CA ASP A 462 -5.40 -19.74 -5.35
C ASP A 462 -5.92 -19.15 -6.67
N THR A 463 -5.25 -18.10 -7.19
CA THR A 463 -5.63 -17.48 -8.48
C THR A 463 -5.18 -18.28 -9.71
N GLU A 464 -4.46 -19.37 -9.51
CA GLU A 464 -4.06 -20.27 -10.61
C GLU A 464 -5.23 -21.14 -11.09
N GLU A 465 -6.22 -21.40 -10.21
CA GLU A 465 -7.37 -22.28 -10.49
C GLU A 465 -8.63 -21.51 -10.92
N CYS A 466 -8.66 -20.19 -10.80
CA CYS A 466 -9.84 -19.39 -11.14
C CYS A 466 -9.47 -18.14 -11.97
N LYS A 467 -10.44 -17.66 -12.75
CA LYS A 467 -10.27 -16.42 -13.51
C LYS A 467 -10.23 -15.23 -12.56
N VAL A 468 -9.27 -14.33 -12.78
CA VAL A 468 -9.20 -13.03 -12.10
C VAL A 468 -9.91 -12.00 -12.98
N HIS A 469 -10.94 -11.35 -12.42
CA HIS A 469 -11.66 -10.26 -13.06
C HIS A 469 -11.14 -8.93 -12.55
N ILE A 470 -10.71 -8.06 -13.47
CA ILE A 470 -10.24 -6.71 -13.14
C ILE A 470 -11.34 -5.74 -13.60
N ILE A 471 -11.80 -4.87 -12.70
CA ILE A 471 -12.85 -3.91 -12.99
C ILE A 471 -12.42 -2.47 -12.69
N GLN A 472 -12.99 -1.53 -13.42
CA GLN A 472 -12.94 -0.12 -13.06
C GLN A 472 -13.99 0.15 -11.99
N ALA A 473 -13.56 0.67 -10.86
CA ALA A 473 -14.44 0.91 -9.70
C ALA A 473 -15.08 2.30 -9.73
N GLY A 474 -14.57 3.20 -10.57
CA GLY A 474 -14.98 4.59 -10.62
C GLY A 474 -16.38 4.79 -11.20
N THR A 475 -17.00 5.84 -10.72
CA THR A 475 -18.20 6.42 -11.32
C THR A 475 -17.87 7.77 -11.95
N THR A 476 -18.63 8.16 -12.99
CA THR A 476 -18.49 9.49 -13.56
C THR A 476 -19.41 10.45 -12.81
N THR A 477 -18.83 11.40 -12.09
CA THR A 477 -19.57 12.52 -11.52
C THR A 477 -19.58 13.67 -12.52
N THR A 478 -20.71 14.41 -12.60
CA THR A 478 -20.87 15.48 -13.57
C THR A 478 -21.35 16.74 -12.87
N GLY A 479 -20.68 17.86 -13.09
CA GLY A 479 -21.04 19.16 -12.54
C GLY A 479 -20.99 20.28 -13.59
N ALA A 480 -21.98 21.19 -13.56
CA ALA A 480 -21.96 22.39 -14.41
C ALA A 480 -20.85 23.34 -13.94
N LEU A 481 -20.11 23.90 -14.89
CA LEU A 481 -19.07 24.89 -14.61
C LEU A 481 -19.53 26.28 -15.07
N ASP A 482 -19.94 27.10 -14.13
CA ASP A 482 -20.33 28.50 -14.43
C ASP A 482 -19.13 29.29 -14.94
N GLY A 483 -19.30 29.97 -16.07
CA GLY A 483 -18.25 30.76 -16.72
C GLY A 483 -17.21 29.95 -17.50
N CYS A 484 -17.37 28.65 -17.62
CA CYS A 484 -16.47 27.83 -18.41
C CYS A 484 -16.64 28.08 -19.90
N ILE A 485 -15.56 28.47 -20.57
CA ILE A 485 -15.50 28.73 -22.01
C ILE A 485 -15.12 27.51 -22.86
N GLY A 486 -15.00 26.34 -22.27
CA GLY A 486 -14.66 25.09 -22.97
C GLY A 486 -13.21 25.00 -23.49
N CYS A 487 -12.27 25.78 -22.96
CA CYS A 487 -10.87 25.79 -23.44
C CYS A 487 -10.08 24.51 -23.17
N LYS A 488 -10.61 23.61 -22.34
CA LYS A 488 -10.03 22.28 -22.00
C LYS A 488 -8.61 22.35 -21.41
N LYS A 489 -8.17 23.50 -20.87
CA LYS A 489 -6.88 23.62 -20.21
C LYS A 489 -6.78 22.68 -19.00
N CYS A 490 -7.81 22.65 -18.15
CA CYS A 490 -7.92 21.75 -17.00
C CYS A 490 -7.81 20.26 -17.39
N VAL A 491 -8.39 19.87 -18.54
CA VAL A 491 -8.28 18.50 -19.08
C VAL A 491 -6.82 18.18 -19.43
N LYS A 492 -6.11 19.11 -20.09
CA LYS A 492 -4.70 18.91 -20.45
C LYS A 492 -3.76 18.91 -19.26
N GLU A 493 -4.11 19.62 -18.21
CA GLU A 493 -3.32 19.69 -16.96
C GLU A 493 -3.59 18.52 -16.02
N CYS A 494 -4.64 17.71 -16.27
CA CYS A 494 -4.99 16.57 -15.44
C CYS A 494 -4.00 15.40 -15.68
N PRO A 495 -3.13 15.06 -14.71
CA PRO A 495 -2.10 14.05 -14.91
C PRO A 495 -2.67 12.64 -15.08
N GLU A 496 -3.84 12.39 -14.49
CA GLU A 496 -4.49 11.07 -14.47
C GLU A 496 -5.58 10.92 -15.55
N ASN A 497 -5.75 11.95 -16.40
CA ASN A 497 -6.83 11.98 -17.41
C ASN A 497 -8.23 11.72 -16.81
N ALA A 498 -8.42 12.10 -15.54
CA ALA A 498 -9.66 11.90 -14.80
C ALA A 498 -10.77 12.88 -15.22
N LEU A 499 -10.42 14.00 -15.85
CA LEU A 499 -11.31 15.12 -16.14
C LEU A 499 -11.59 15.22 -17.65
N SER A 500 -12.86 15.38 -18.00
CA SER A 500 -13.29 15.77 -19.34
C SER A 500 -14.31 16.91 -19.28
N ILE A 501 -14.42 17.68 -20.36
CA ILE A 501 -15.43 18.73 -20.51
C ILE A 501 -16.37 18.31 -21.63
N VAL A 502 -17.66 18.25 -21.30
CA VAL A 502 -18.75 17.96 -22.24
C VAL A 502 -19.69 19.15 -22.31
N GLU A 503 -20.24 19.41 -23.49
CA GLU A 503 -21.28 20.43 -23.67
C GLU A 503 -22.66 19.76 -23.53
N LYS A 504 -23.50 20.31 -22.66
CA LYS A 504 -24.88 19.88 -22.48
C LYS A 504 -25.75 21.11 -22.22
N ASP A 505 -26.85 21.24 -22.98
CA ASP A 505 -27.82 22.33 -22.87
C ASP A 505 -27.17 23.73 -23.00
N GLY A 506 -26.18 23.86 -23.91
CA GLY A 506 -25.45 25.12 -24.16
C GLY A 506 -24.53 25.55 -23.03
N LYS A 507 -24.23 24.67 -22.07
CA LYS A 507 -23.29 24.88 -20.97
C LYS A 507 -22.20 23.82 -20.99
N ASN A 508 -21.02 24.20 -20.50
CA ASN A 508 -19.91 23.26 -20.28
C ASN A 508 -20.06 22.58 -18.92
N TRP A 509 -19.94 21.26 -18.91
CA TRP A 509 -19.97 20.42 -17.74
C TRP A 509 -18.65 19.70 -17.56
N ALA A 510 -18.12 19.70 -16.34
CA ALA A 510 -17.04 18.80 -15.99
C ALA A 510 -17.57 17.40 -15.72
N GLN A 511 -16.90 16.41 -16.30
CA GLN A 511 -17.09 15.00 -15.95
C GLN A 511 -15.81 14.50 -15.33
N ILE A 512 -15.90 13.96 -14.12
CA ILE A 512 -14.77 13.45 -13.35
C ILE A 512 -14.97 11.96 -13.09
N MET A 513 -13.98 11.16 -13.47
CA MET A 513 -13.91 9.74 -13.09
C MET A 513 -13.33 9.66 -11.68
N THR A 514 -14.13 9.17 -10.74
CA THR A 514 -13.78 9.21 -9.31
C THR A 514 -12.56 8.38 -8.96
N ASP A 515 -12.38 7.22 -9.57
CA ASP A 515 -11.24 6.32 -9.35
C ASP A 515 -9.91 6.79 -9.96
N ARG A 516 -9.96 7.80 -10.83
CA ARG A 516 -8.75 8.40 -11.42
C ARG A 516 -8.38 9.75 -10.82
N CYS A 517 -9.33 10.41 -10.17
CA CYS A 517 -9.10 11.74 -9.61
C CYS A 517 -8.24 11.64 -8.34
N GLY A 518 -7.12 12.36 -8.30
CA GLY A 518 -6.25 12.46 -7.12
C GLY A 518 -6.84 13.29 -5.98
N GLY A 519 -8.10 13.74 -6.09
CA GLY A 519 -8.77 14.53 -5.07
C GLY A 519 -8.12 15.91 -4.84
N THR A 520 -8.33 16.45 -3.65
CA THR A 520 -7.84 17.78 -3.27
C THR A 520 -6.32 17.88 -3.19
N ALA A 521 -5.60 16.75 -3.08
CA ALA A 521 -4.14 16.71 -3.08
C ALA A 521 -3.54 17.16 -4.42
N CYS A 522 -4.25 16.94 -5.53
CA CYS A 522 -3.76 17.26 -6.87
C CYS A 522 -3.64 18.77 -7.15
N ARG A 523 -4.59 19.61 -6.70
CA ARG A 523 -4.65 21.08 -6.85
C ARG A 523 -4.43 21.62 -8.27
N ARG A 524 -4.68 20.84 -9.34
CA ARG A 524 -4.45 21.23 -10.74
C ARG A 524 -5.71 21.66 -11.49
N CYS A 525 -6.88 21.43 -10.95
CA CYS A 525 -8.18 21.81 -11.53
C CYS A 525 -9.09 22.54 -10.55
#